data_d8c930143169d4c2e2d1569e2645be6f
#
_entry.id   d8c930143169d4c2e2d1569e2645be6f
#
_cell.length_a   1.000
_cell.length_b   1.000
_cell.length_c   1.000
_cell.angle_alpha   90.00
_cell.angle_beta   90.00
_cell.angle_gamma   90.00
#
_symmetry.space_group_name_H-M   'P 1'
#
loop_
_entity.id
_entity.type
_entity.pdbx_description
1 polymer ?
#
loop_
_entity_poly.entity_id
_entity_poly.type
_entity_poly.pdbx_seq_one_letter_code
_entity_poly.pdbx_strand_id
1 'polypeptide(L)'
;NVSPAFYGLAQVSILAPSIFLIVLGGAIADRVDTRRLLGIIHLLATLPLFLILFGLNYSFLSFQIMILYGLTTGTAQAFALPARDSLLNKVADGNIQKTVITAMLIQFICQLSGMSMGGLADEWGIFPLVIMQIVALTVGGYFAFRLPKKEETSSLPKLNEMFKEIAEGFAEVKKSKEIFPVVMAMGIVGICYMGNNLVALPYITTERYGMGSAGFAI
;
A
#
# COMPACT_ATOMS: atom_id res chain seq x y z
N ASN A 1 -11.89 -15.92 19.85
CA ASN A 1 -12.68 -14.91 19.11
C ASN A 1 -11.97 -13.57 19.23
N VAL A 2 -11.46 -13.07 18.12
CA VAL A 2 -10.84 -11.74 18.05
C VAL A 2 -11.96 -10.73 17.88
N SER A 3 -12.03 -9.69 18.73
CA SER A 3 -13.13 -8.72 18.61
C SER A 3 -13.00 -7.90 17.31
N PRO A 4 -14.13 -7.42 16.72
CA PRO A 4 -14.11 -6.57 15.51
C PRO A 4 -13.21 -5.34 15.65
N ALA A 5 -13.05 -4.83 16.88
CA ALA A 5 -12.18 -3.70 17.17
C ALA A 5 -10.70 -4.00 16.86
N PHE A 6 -10.22 -5.22 17.07
CA PHE A 6 -8.85 -5.60 16.74
C PHE A 6 -8.62 -5.65 15.22
N TYR A 7 -9.61 -6.15 14.44
CA TYR A 7 -9.54 -6.09 12.98
C TYR A 7 -9.48 -4.64 12.50
N GLY A 8 -10.34 -3.78 13.04
CA GLY A 8 -10.34 -2.36 12.73
C GLY A 8 -9.01 -1.67 13.06
N LEU A 9 -8.44 -1.94 14.24
CA LEU A 9 -7.14 -1.39 14.64
C LEU A 9 -5.99 -1.86 13.74
N ALA A 10 -5.99 -3.13 13.33
CA ALA A 10 -5.00 -3.65 12.38
C ALA A 10 -5.10 -2.92 11.03
N GLN A 11 -6.31 -2.69 10.52
CA GLN A 11 -6.51 -1.95 9.27
C GLN A 11 -6.14 -0.47 9.41
N VAL A 12 -6.49 0.19 10.51
CA VAL A 12 -6.09 1.57 10.79
C VAL A 12 -4.57 1.70 10.87
N SER A 13 -3.85 0.70 11.39
CA SER A 13 -2.39 0.73 11.46
C SER A 13 -1.73 0.75 10.07
N ILE A 14 -2.37 0.19 9.05
CA ILE A 14 -1.92 0.26 7.65
C ILE A 14 -2.34 1.60 7.01
N LEU A 15 -3.60 1.98 7.18
CA LEU A 15 -4.17 3.13 6.47
C LEU A 15 -3.69 4.47 7.02
N ALA A 16 -3.53 4.60 8.32
CA ALA A 16 -3.15 5.88 8.93
C ALA A 16 -1.79 6.39 8.42
N PRO A 17 -0.68 5.62 8.46
CA PRO A 17 0.58 6.09 7.88
C PRO A 17 0.46 6.39 6.38
N SER A 18 -0.29 5.57 5.61
CA SER A 18 -0.50 5.79 4.19
C SER A 18 -1.14 7.14 3.92
N ILE A 19 -2.21 7.49 4.63
CA ILE A 19 -2.94 8.76 4.44
C ILE A 19 -2.06 9.96 4.82
N PHE A 20 -1.39 9.91 5.97
CA PHE A 20 -0.61 11.05 6.45
C PHE A 20 0.69 11.25 5.68
N LEU A 21 1.31 10.18 5.20
CA LEU A 21 2.63 10.24 4.57
C LEU A 21 2.59 10.26 3.04
N ILE A 22 1.45 9.97 2.38
CA ILE A 22 1.39 9.87 0.92
C ILE A 22 1.79 11.16 0.20
N VAL A 23 1.45 12.30 0.77
CA VAL A 23 1.80 13.62 0.20
C VAL A 23 3.30 13.88 0.34
N LEU A 24 3.88 13.53 1.49
CA LEU A 24 5.33 13.58 1.71
C LEU A 24 6.05 12.60 0.78
N GLY A 25 5.49 11.39 0.62
CA GLY A 25 5.98 10.37 -0.29
C GLY A 25 6.03 10.84 -1.73
N GLY A 26 4.99 11.54 -2.19
CA GLY A 26 4.92 12.16 -3.52
C GLY A 26 6.01 13.20 -3.72
N ALA A 27 6.10 14.17 -2.81
CA ALA A 27 7.09 15.22 -2.88
C ALA A 27 8.54 14.71 -2.83
N ILE A 28 8.82 13.62 -2.12
CA ILE A 28 10.12 12.96 -2.10
C ILE A 28 10.35 12.18 -3.39
N ALA A 29 9.35 11.41 -3.86
CA ALA A 29 9.46 10.59 -5.07
C ALA A 29 9.76 11.42 -6.33
N ASP A 30 9.29 12.67 -6.38
CA ASP A 30 9.55 13.57 -7.51
C ASP A 30 10.99 14.07 -7.58
N ARG A 31 11.72 14.06 -6.47
CA ARG A 31 13.03 14.72 -6.31
C ARG A 31 14.22 13.78 -6.11
N VAL A 32 13.96 12.52 -5.68
CA VAL A 32 15.01 11.51 -5.51
C VAL A 32 15.03 10.51 -6.67
N ASP A 33 16.11 9.73 -6.74
CA ASP A 33 16.15 8.57 -7.64
C ASP A 33 15.06 7.57 -7.28
N THR A 34 13.94 7.66 -7.97
CA THR A 34 12.69 6.93 -7.72
C THR A 34 12.89 5.41 -7.72
N ARG A 35 13.84 4.88 -8.55
CA ARG A 35 14.18 3.46 -8.60
C ARG A 35 14.84 3.00 -7.30
N ARG A 36 15.78 3.82 -6.77
CA ARG A 36 16.46 3.52 -5.49
C ARG A 36 15.48 3.62 -4.34
N LEU A 37 14.65 4.65 -4.33
CA LEU A 37 13.60 4.83 -3.34
C LEU A 37 12.69 3.59 -3.32
N LEU A 38 12.18 3.17 -4.48
CA LEU A 38 11.29 2.02 -4.61
C LEU A 38 11.99 0.72 -4.16
N GLY A 39 13.24 0.50 -4.59
CA GLY A 39 14.02 -0.68 -4.20
C GLY A 39 14.27 -0.75 -2.70
N ILE A 40 14.67 0.35 -2.07
CA ILE A 40 14.92 0.43 -0.62
C ILE A 40 13.62 0.19 0.16
N ILE A 41 12.51 0.81 -0.25
CA ILE A 41 11.22 0.64 0.42
C ILE A 41 10.76 -0.81 0.39
N HIS A 42 10.88 -1.48 -0.76
CA HIS A 42 10.53 -2.90 -0.87
C HIS A 42 11.38 -3.77 0.05
N LEU A 43 12.69 -3.53 0.13
CA LEU A 43 13.56 -4.26 1.03
C LEU A 43 13.26 -3.97 2.51
N LEU A 44 13.01 -2.72 2.89
CA LEU A 44 12.64 -2.36 4.25
C LEU A 44 11.30 -2.99 4.66
N ALA A 45 10.35 -3.09 3.72
CA ALA A 45 9.05 -3.73 3.96
C ALA A 45 9.15 -5.25 4.22
N THR A 46 10.29 -5.89 3.92
CA THR A 46 10.50 -7.29 4.30
C THR A 46 10.84 -7.48 5.79
N LEU A 47 11.39 -6.47 6.46
CA LEU A 47 11.84 -6.60 7.85
C LEU A 47 10.73 -7.02 8.81
N PRO A 48 9.53 -6.39 8.82
CA PRO A 48 8.46 -6.82 9.70
C PRO A 48 7.92 -8.22 9.36
N LEU A 49 8.05 -8.67 8.12
CA LEU A 49 7.66 -10.02 7.72
C LEU A 49 8.60 -11.07 8.32
N PHE A 50 9.89 -10.78 8.42
CA PHE A 50 10.83 -11.64 9.16
C PHE A 50 10.47 -11.71 10.64
N LEU A 51 10.02 -10.61 11.28
CA LEU A 51 9.53 -10.63 12.65
C LEU A 51 8.27 -11.49 12.79
N ILE A 52 7.37 -11.47 11.81
CA ILE A 52 6.19 -12.36 11.79
C ILE A 52 6.62 -13.82 11.67
N LEU A 53 7.53 -14.16 10.75
CA LEU A 53 8.05 -15.53 10.62
C LEU A 53 8.70 -16.02 11.91
N PHE A 54 9.49 -15.18 12.54
CA PHE A 54 10.12 -15.50 13.82
C PHE A 54 9.06 -15.69 14.91
N GLY A 55 8.08 -14.79 15.00
CA GLY A 55 6.96 -14.91 15.94
C GLY A 55 6.13 -16.17 15.75
N LEU A 56 5.89 -16.60 14.51
CA LEU A 56 5.20 -17.84 14.18
C LEU A 56 6.00 -19.07 14.61
N ASN A 57 7.32 -19.08 14.34
CA ASN A 57 8.18 -20.22 14.66
C ASN A 57 8.36 -20.44 16.17
N TYR A 58 8.41 -19.37 16.95
CA TYR A 58 8.59 -19.42 18.39
C TYR A 58 7.30 -19.24 19.20
N SER A 59 6.13 -19.23 18.52
CA SER A 59 4.81 -19.10 19.14
C SER A 59 4.62 -17.86 20.02
N PHE A 60 5.31 -16.74 19.70
CA PHE A 60 5.14 -15.48 20.41
C PHE A 60 4.53 -14.37 19.55
N LEU A 61 3.80 -14.74 18.47
CA LEU A 61 3.11 -13.78 17.63
C LEU A 61 2.12 -12.96 18.47
N SER A 62 2.43 -11.70 18.67
CA SER A 62 1.61 -10.77 19.44
C SER A 62 0.89 -9.78 18.55
N PHE A 63 -0.22 -9.21 19.04
CA PHE A 63 -0.94 -8.16 18.35
C PHE A 63 -0.06 -6.93 18.04
N GLN A 64 0.92 -6.63 18.92
CA GLN A 64 1.87 -5.54 18.71
C GLN A 64 2.73 -5.75 17.46
N ILE A 65 3.14 -6.98 17.15
CA ILE A 65 3.89 -7.33 15.93
C ILE A 65 3.01 -7.07 14.69
N MET A 66 1.71 -7.40 14.77
CA MET A 66 0.77 -7.12 13.67
C MET A 66 0.57 -5.61 13.46
N ILE A 67 0.46 -4.84 14.52
CA ILE A 67 0.40 -3.37 14.43
C ILE A 67 1.70 -2.81 13.82
N LEU A 68 2.86 -3.27 14.25
CA LEU A 68 4.15 -2.87 13.69
C LEU A 68 4.25 -3.20 12.21
N TYR A 69 3.81 -4.39 11.81
CA TYR A 69 3.70 -4.75 10.39
C TYR A 69 2.75 -3.81 9.63
N GLY A 70 1.59 -3.50 10.20
CA GLY A 70 0.64 -2.55 9.60
C GLY A 70 1.24 -1.16 9.40
N LEU A 71 1.86 -0.60 10.43
CA LEU A 71 2.51 0.71 10.38
C LEU A 71 3.64 0.76 9.34
N THR A 72 4.49 -0.25 9.29
CA THR A 72 5.60 -0.31 8.33
C THR A 72 5.11 -0.50 6.90
N THR A 73 4.10 -1.37 6.69
CA THR A 73 3.49 -1.58 5.37
C THR A 73 2.78 -0.33 4.87
N GLY A 74 2.00 0.34 5.72
CA GLY A 74 1.34 1.60 5.39
C GLY A 74 2.34 2.71 5.06
N THR A 75 3.42 2.81 5.82
CA THR A 75 4.52 3.74 5.52
C THR A 75 5.16 3.42 4.17
N ALA A 76 5.48 2.13 3.93
CA ALA A 76 6.05 1.70 2.65
C ALA A 76 5.13 2.06 1.46
N GLN A 77 3.83 1.84 1.58
CA GLN A 77 2.85 2.18 0.54
C GLN A 77 2.79 3.68 0.26
N ALA A 78 2.87 4.52 1.30
CA ALA A 78 2.85 5.98 1.16
C ALA A 78 3.96 6.52 0.24
N PHE A 79 5.10 5.86 0.20
CA PHE A 79 6.23 6.23 -0.67
C PHE A 79 6.26 5.41 -1.96
N ALA A 80 5.91 4.12 -1.91
CA ALA A 80 5.97 3.24 -3.07
C ALA A 80 4.96 3.60 -4.16
N LEU A 81 3.73 4.00 -3.79
CA LEU A 81 2.68 4.35 -4.75
C LEU A 81 3.08 5.54 -5.63
N PRO A 82 3.44 6.73 -5.08
CA PRO A 82 3.83 7.86 -5.92
C PRO A 82 5.16 7.60 -6.65
N ALA A 83 6.08 6.85 -6.06
CA ALA A 83 7.32 6.47 -6.73
C ALA A 83 7.04 5.60 -7.97
N ARG A 84 6.15 4.62 -7.86
CA ARG A 84 5.72 3.78 -8.98
C ARG A 84 5.06 4.61 -10.08
N ASP A 85 4.13 5.49 -9.72
CA ASP A 85 3.38 6.30 -10.67
C ASP A 85 4.30 7.30 -11.40
N SER A 86 5.26 7.88 -10.69
CA SER A 86 6.32 8.70 -11.29
C SER A 86 7.18 7.91 -12.29
N LEU A 87 7.50 6.64 -12.00
CA LEU A 87 8.23 5.78 -12.95
C LEU A 87 7.39 5.40 -14.17
N LEU A 88 6.10 5.06 -13.99
CA LEU A 88 5.20 4.74 -15.10
C LEU A 88 5.10 5.88 -16.11
N ASN A 89 4.97 7.11 -15.62
CA ASN A 89 4.93 8.31 -16.49
C ASN A 89 6.21 8.49 -17.33
N LYS A 90 7.36 8.03 -16.82
CA LYS A 90 8.66 8.16 -17.52
C LYS A 90 8.90 7.07 -18.54
N VAL A 91 8.40 5.85 -18.29
CA VAL A 91 8.57 4.70 -19.19
C VAL A 91 7.53 4.71 -20.32
N ALA A 92 6.55 5.60 -20.26
CA ALA A 92 5.39 5.62 -21.14
C ALA A 92 5.66 6.19 -22.55
N ASP A 93 6.81 6.05 -23.14
CA ASP A 93 7.19 6.34 -24.54
C ASP A 93 6.07 6.98 -25.42
N GLY A 94 5.51 8.12 -25.00
CA GLY A 94 4.46 8.86 -25.70
C GLY A 94 3.03 8.31 -25.60
N ASN A 95 2.79 7.09 -25.06
CA ASN A 95 1.44 6.54 -24.87
C ASN A 95 1.15 6.23 -23.40
N ILE A 96 1.05 7.29 -22.60
CA ILE A 96 0.79 7.23 -21.15
C ILE A 96 -0.47 6.41 -20.84
N GLN A 97 -1.54 6.58 -21.63
CA GLN A 97 -2.80 5.88 -21.40
C GLN A 97 -2.66 4.36 -21.50
N LYS A 98 -1.97 3.87 -22.53
CA LYS A 98 -1.72 2.43 -22.70
C LYS A 98 -0.87 1.87 -21.56
N THR A 99 0.16 2.58 -21.15
CA THR A 99 1.05 2.19 -20.05
C THR A 99 0.30 2.10 -18.73
N VAL A 100 -0.53 3.10 -18.41
CA VAL A 100 -1.35 3.13 -17.19
C VAL A 100 -2.38 1.99 -17.21
N ILE A 101 -3.11 1.78 -18.31
CA ILE A 101 -4.07 0.67 -18.42
C ILE A 101 -3.38 -0.68 -18.22
N THR A 102 -2.23 -0.91 -18.86
CA THR A 102 -1.48 -2.16 -18.70
C THR A 102 -1.03 -2.36 -17.26
N ALA A 103 -0.52 -1.31 -16.60
CA ALA A 103 -0.12 -1.38 -15.20
C ALA A 103 -1.30 -1.69 -14.26
N MET A 104 -2.47 -1.09 -14.52
CA MET A 104 -3.70 -1.39 -13.77
C MET A 104 -4.16 -2.84 -13.97
N LEU A 105 -4.15 -3.35 -15.20
CA LEU A 105 -4.49 -4.75 -15.47
C LEU A 105 -3.58 -5.71 -14.72
N ILE A 106 -2.26 -5.50 -14.77
CA ILE A 106 -1.29 -6.30 -14.02
C ILE A 106 -1.57 -6.21 -12.52
N GLN A 107 -1.85 -5.01 -11.99
CA GLN A 107 -2.17 -4.81 -10.59
C GLN A 107 -3.43 -5.59 -10.17
N PHE A 108 -4.50 -5.58 -10.97
CA PHE A 108 -5.71 -6.35 -10.70
C PHE A 108 -5.46 -7.86 -10.74
N ILE A 109 -4.70 -8.35 -11.71
CA ILE A 109 -4.32 -9.77 -11.78
C ILE A 109 -3.53 -10.18 -10.53
N CYS A 110 -2.54 -9.37 -10.12
CA CYS A 110 -1.77 -9.63 -8.91
C CYS A 110 -2.66 -9.58 -7.66
N GLN A 111 -3.59 -8.65 -7.57
CA GLN A 111 -4.52 -8.54 -6.45
C GLN A 111 -5.45 -9.76 -6.36
N LEU A 112 -6.06 -10.18 -7.47
CA LEU A 112 -6.88 -11.40 -7.50
C LEU A 112 -6.07 -12.64 -7.12
N SER A 113 -4.86 -12.77 -7.67
CA SER A 113 -3.97 -13.89 -7.31
C SER A 113 -3.64 -13.87 -5.82
N GLY A 114 -3.31 -12.70 -5.26
CA GLY A 114 -3.02 -12.54 -3.83
C GLY A 114 -4.22 -12.87 -2.94
N MET A 115 -5.43 -12.44 -3.32
CA MET A 115 -6.66 -12.77 -2.58
C MET A 115 -6.93 -14.28 -2.63
N SER A 116 -6.83 -14.91 -3.82
CA SER A 116 -7.01 -16.36 -3.95
C SER A 116 -6.01 -17.15 -3.11
N MET A 117 -4.75 -16.71 -3.07
CA MET A 117 -3.72 -17.34 -2.22
C MET A 117 -3.96 -17.10 -0.73
N GLY A 118 -4.43 -15.90 -0.35
CA GLY A 118 -4.86 -15.61 1.02
C GLY A 118 -6.00 -16.51 1.47
N GLY A 119 -6.93 -16.86 0.57
CA GLY A 119 -8.02 -17.81 0.81
C GLY A 119 -7.55 -19.23 1.12
N LEU A 120 -6.34 -19.61 0.68
CA LEU A 120 -5.72 -20.91 1.00
C LEU A 120 -4.96 -20.92 2.34
N ALA A 121 -5.03 -19.85 3.11
CA ALA A 121 -4.28 -19.73 4.37
C ALA A 121 -4.67 -20.82 5.40
N ASP A 122 -5.93 -21.27 5.40
CA ASP A 122 -6.40 -22.32 6.29
C ASP A 122 -5.84 -23.70 5.91
N GLU A 123 -5.56 -23.95 4.61
CA GLU A 123 -5.03 -25.23 4.13
C GLU A 123 -3.49 -25.25 4.17
N TRP A 124 -2.84 -24.18 3.72
CA TRP A 124 -1.38 -24.12 3.58
C TRP A 124 -0.68 -23.56 4.82
N GLY A 125 -1.45 -22.94 5.71
CA GLY A 125 -0.91 -22.19 6.84
C GLY A 125 -0.37 -20.82 6.43
N ILE A 126 -0.13 -19.97 7.41
CA ILE A 126 0.35 -18.58 7.21
C ILE A 126 1.84 -18.55 6.81
N PHE A 127 2.63 -19.53 7.25
CA PHE A 127 4.08 -19.53 7.06
C PHE A 127 4.53 -19.46 5.59
N PRO A 128 4.05 -20.31 4.65
CA PRO A 128 4.42 -20.22 3.24
C PRO A 128 3.95 -18.93 2.58
N LEU A 129 2.82 -18.38 3.00
CA LEU A 129 2.31 -17.11 2.45
C LEU A 129 3.20 -15.94 2.80
N VAL A 130 3.70 -15.88 4.04
CA VAL A 130 4.65 -14.84 4.47
C VAL A 130 5.98 -14.98 3.73
N ILE A 131 6.49 -16.19 3.53
CA ILE A 131 7.71 -16.43 2.71
C ILE A 131 7.51 -15.91 1.29
N MET A 132 6.39 -16.25 0.67
CA MET A 132 6.08 -15.77 -0.68
C MET A 132 6.05 -14.23 -0.76
N GLN A 133 5.48 -13.58 0.24
CA GLN A 133 5.46 -12.11 0.31
C GLN A 133 6.87 -11.53 0.43
N ILE A 134 7.74 -12.14 1.25
CA ILE A 134 9.16 -11.74 1.36
C ILE A 134 9.87 -11.89 0.01
N VAL A 135 9.70 -13.04 -0.65
CA VAL A 135 10.29 -13.31 -1.96
C VAL A 135 9.80 -12.28 -2.99
N ALA A 136 8.49 -12.04 -3.06
CA ALA A 136 7.91 -11.08 -3.99
C ALA A 136 8.45 -9.66 -3.78
N LEU A 137 8.53 -9.19 -2.52
CA LEU A 137 9.09 -7.88 -2.19
C LEU A 137 10.59 -7.79 -2.51
N THR A 138 11.35 -8.84 -2.20
CA THR A 138 12.80 -8.88 -2.49
C THR A 138 13.06 -8.85 -3.99
N VAL A 139 12.32 -9.66 -4.77
CA VAL A 139 12.40 -9.70 -6.23
C VAL A 139 11.95 -8.35 -6.82
N GLY A 140 10.84 -7.80 -6.33
CA GLY A 140 10.36 -6.47 -6.74
C GLY A 140 11.39 -5.37 -6.46
N GLY A 141 12.01 -5.38 -5.28
CA GLY A 141 13.09 -4.47 -4.91
C GLY A 141 14.32 -4.61 -5.82
N TYR A 142 14.73 -5.84 -6.11
CA TYR A 142 15.84 -6.12 -7.03
C TYR A 142 15.56 -5.55 -8.43
N PHE A 143 14.38 -5.80 -9.00
CA PHE A 143 14.02 -5.26 -10.30
C PHE A 143 13.88 -3.74 -10.29
N ALA A 144 13.42 -3.13 -9.19
CA ALA A 144 13.38 -1.68 -9.07
C ALA A 144 14.76 -1.05 -9.24
N PHE A 145 15.83 -1.65 -8.70
CA PHE A 145 17.20 -1.17 -8.90
C PHE A 145 17.72 -1.31 -10.34
N ARG A 146 17.11 -2.20 -11.14
CA ARG A 146 17.46 -2.41 -12.55
C ARG A 146 16.79 -1.42 -13.51
N LEU A 147 15.83 -0.63 -13.04
CA LEU A 147 15.14 0.37 -13.86
C LEU A 147 16.13 1.47 -14.31
N PRO A 148 15.86 2.15 -15.43
CA PRO A 148 16.71 3.22 -15.93
C PRO A 148 16.84 4.37 -14.93
N LYS A 149 18.04 4.91 -14.79
CA LYS A 149 18.32 6.03 -13.88
C LYS A 149 17.61 7.29 -14.39
N LYS A 150 16.91 7.98 -13.47
CA LYS A 150 16.42 9.34 -13.73
C LYS A 150 17.55 10.33 -13.50
N GLU A 151 17.59 11.38 -14.29
CA GLU A 151 18.33 12.58 -13.91
C GLU A 151 17.66 13.22 -12.70
N GLU A 152 18.41 13.41 -11.65
CA GLU A 152 17.94 14.05 -10.41
C GLU A 152 17.66 15.52 -10.71
N THR A 153 16.42 15.92 -10.61
CA THR A 153 16.01 17.30 -10.84
C THR A 153 15.87 17.99 -9.48
N SER A 154 16.92 18.68 -9.06
CA SER A 154 16.97 19.60 -7.92
C SER A 154 17.08 19.02 -6.50
N SER A 155 17.62 19.84 -5.60
CA SER A 155 17.77 19.61 -4.16
C SER A 155 16.44 19.33 -3.46
N LEU A 156 16.46 18.47 -2.45
CA LEU A 156 15.30 18.24 -1.58
C LEU A 156 14.81 19.59 -1.00
N PRO A 157 13.51 19.89 -1.08
CA PRO A 157 12.98 21.13 -0.50
C PRO A 157 13.08 21.05 1.02
N LYS A 158 13.15 22.18 1.65
CA LYS A 158 12.99 22.26 3.10
C LYS A 158 11.58 21.78 3.46
N LEU A 159 11.46 21.06 4.57
CA LEU A 159 10.17 20.56 5.06
C LEU A 159 9.07 21.63 5.06
N ASN A 160 9.42 22.86 5.43
CA ASN A 160 8.47 23.98 5.44
C ASN A 160 7.94 24.35 4.05
N GLU A 161 8.76 24.21 3.01
CA GLU A 161 8.34 24.46 1.63
C GLU A 161 7.38 23.36 1.15
N MET A 162 7.64 22.11 1.52
CA MET A 162 6.73 21.00 1.22
C MET A 162 5.35 21.19 1.87
N PHE A 163 5.29 21.53 3.15
CA PHE A 163 4.01 21.78 3.82
C PHE A 163 3.26 22.98 3.23
N LYS A 164 3.98 24.00 2.78
CA LYS A 164 3.40 25.15 2.11
C LYS A 164 2.79 24.78 0.76
N GLU A 165 3.51 24.02 -0.07
CA GLU A 165 3.02 23.52 -1.37
C GLU A 165 1.75 22.63 -1.18
N ILE A 166 1.74 21.79 -0.14
CA ILE A 166 0.58 20.97 0.21
C ILE A 166 -0.62 21.84 0.59
N ALA A 167 -0.40 22.83 1.45
CA ALA A 167 -1.46 23.73 1.90
C ALA A 167 -2.02 24.57 0.75
N GLU A 168 -1.18 25.04 -0.16
CA GLU A 168 -1.56 25.76 -1.38
C GLU A 168 -2.39 24.85 -2.31
N GLY A 169 -2.00 23.59 -2.51
CA GLY A 169 -2.76 22.61 -3.28
C GLY A 169 -4.15 22.36 -2.70
N PHE A 170 -4.26 22.17 -1.39
CA PHE A 170 -5.58 22.04 -0.73
C PHE A 170 -6.43 23.31 -0.86
N ALA A 171 -5.81 24.49 -0.73
CA ALA A 171 -6.51 25.76 -0.87
C ALA A 171 -7.05 25.95 -2.30
N GLU A 172 -6.29 25.52 -3.32
CA GLU A 172 -6.69 25.58 -4.72
C GLU A 172 -7.89 24.65 -5.01
N VAL A 173 -7.83 23.40 -4.54
CA VAL A 173 -8.95 22.44 -4.63
C VAL A 173 -10.20 23.02 -3.98
N LYS A 174 -10.08 23.61 -2.77
CA LYS A 174 -11.21 24.20 -2.04
C LYS A 174 -11.83 25.39 -2.76
N LYS A 175 -11.03 26.17 -3.49
CA LYS A 175 -11.51 27.34 -4.28
C LYS A 175 -12.21 26.92 -5.57
N SER A 176 -11.88 25.77 -6.14
CA SER A 176 -12.45 25.30 -7.39
C SER A 176 -13.87 24.77 -7.18
N LYS A 177 -14.85 25.45 -7.80
CA LYS A 177 -16.26 25.04 -7.76
C LYS A 177 -16.54 23.72 -8.48
N GLU A 178 -15.66 23.31 -9.40
CA GLU A 178 -15.78 22.07 -10.18
C GLU A 178 -15.06 20.90 -9.51
N ILE A 179 -13.85 21.12 -9.01
CA ILE A 179 -13.01 20.06 -8.46
C ILE A 179 -13.46 19.67 -7.03
N PHE A 180 -13.83 20.64 -6.19
CA PHE A 180 -14.18 20.39 -4.79
C PHE A 180 -15.34 19.39 -4.62
N PRO A 181 -16.49 19.50 -5.34
CA PRO A 181 -17.58 18.53 -5.22
C PRO A 181 -17.18 17.13 -5.65
N VAL A 182 -16.34 17.01 -6.70
CA VAL A 182 -15.85 15.72 -7.19
C VAL A 182 -14.96 15.06 -6.15
N VAL A 183 -14.02 15.79 -5.57
CA VAL A 183 -13.13 15.30 -4.52
C VAL A 183 -13.93 14.85 -3.28
N MET A 184 -14.94 15.65 -2.88
CA MET A 184 -15.81 15.28 -1.76
C MET A 184 -16.63 14.03 -2.04
N ALA A 185 -17.24 13.92 -3.23
CA ALA A 185 -17.98 12.73 -3.64
C ALA A 185 -17.09 11.47 -3.65
N MET A 186 -15.89 11.57 -4.24
CA MET A 186 -14.92 10.47 -4.24
C MET A 186 -14.49 10.08 -2.82
N GLY A 187 -14.31 11.07 -1.94
CA GLY A 187 -13.97 10.82 -0.54
C GLY A 187 -15.05 10.04 0.20
N ILE A 188 -16.31 10.45 0.06
CA ILE A 188 -17.47 9.77 0.68
C ILE A 188 -17.60 8.34 0.16
N VAL A 189 -17.58 8.16 -1.15
CA VAL A 189 -17.63 6.82 -1.78
C VAL A 189 -16.44 5.96 -1.31
N GLY A 190 -15.24 6.53 -1.25
CA GLY A 190 -14.04 5.84 -0.79
C GLY A 190 -14.17 5.34 0.65
N ILE A 191 -14.65 6.18 1.56
CA ILE A 191 -14.86 5.80 2.98
C ILE A 191 -15.88 4.66 3.08
N CYS A 192 -17.03 4.78 2.41
CA CYS A 192 -18.07 3.75 2.44
C CYS A 192 -17.59 2.43 1.83
N TYR A 193 -16.91 2.50 0.67
CA TYR A 193 -16.40 1.33 -0.04
C TYR A 193 -15.30 0.62 0.76
N MET A 194 -14.30 1.36 1.24
CA MET A 194 -13.20 0.80 2.02
C MET A 194 -13.67 0.21 3.35
N GLY A 195 -14.55 0.90 4.07
CA GLY A 195 -15.11 0.40 5.33
C GLY A 195 -15.86 -0.91 5.15
N ASN A 196 -16.67 -1.01 4.08
CA ASN A 196 -17.38 -2.24 3.77
C ASN A 196 -16.44 -3.39 3.39
N ASN A 197 -15.50 -3.16 2.49
CA ASN A 197 -14.63 -4.23 1.97
C ASN A 197 -13.56 -4.67 2.97
N LEU A 198 -12.98 -3.75 3.74
CA LEU A 198 -11.87 -4.07 4.63
C LEU A 198 -12.29 -4.56 6.01
N VAL A 199 -13.50 -4.22 6.47
CA VAL A 199 -13.95 -4.54 7.82
C VAL A 199 -15.23 -5.36 7.81
N ALA A 200 -16.29 -4.85 7.15
CA ALA A 200 -17.60 -5.50 7.24
C ALA A 200 -17.63 -6.84 6.51
N LEU A 201 -17.11 -6.91 5.30
CA LEU A 201 -17.12 -8.15 4.50
C LEU A 201 -16.31 -9.27 5.17
N PRO A 202 -15.05 -9.09 5.58
CA PRO A 202 -14.31 -10.09 6.34
C PRO A 202 -15.01 -10.54 7.61
N TYR A 203 -15.55 -9.60 8.37
CA TYR A 203 -16.26 -9.92 9.61
C TYR A 203 -17.52 -10.77 9.36
N ILE A 204 -18.34 -10.42 8.36
CA ILE A 204 -19.54 -11.17 8.01
C ILE A 204 -19.20 -12.57 7.52
N THR A 205 -18.21 -12.71 6.64
CA THR A 205 -17.83 -14.01 6.06
C THR A 205 -17.27 -14.96 7.12
N THR A 206 -16.45 -14.49 8.04
CA THR A 206 -15.86 -15.33 9.08
C THR A 206 -16.80 -15.62 10.24
N GLU A 207 -17.45 -14.60 10.79
CA GLU A 207 -18.24 -14.76 12.02
C GLU A 207 -19.68 -15.24 11.76
N ARG A 208 -20.31 -14.81 10.67
CA ARG A 208 -21.70 -15.12 10.40
C ARG A 208 -21.88 -16.35 9.49
N TYR A 209 -21.00 -16.54 8.55
CA TYR A 209 -21.05 -17.68 7.61
C TYR A 209 -20.03 -18.78 7.90
N GLY A 210 -19.09 -18.55 8.82
CA GLY A 210 -18.07 -19.54 9.20
C GLY A 210 -17.17 -19.98 8.04
N MET A 211 -17.01 -19.13 7.02
CA MET A 211 -16.32 -19.48 5.78
C MET A 211 -14.79 -19.40 5.87
N GLY A 212 -14.19 -19.26 7.05
CA GLY A 212 -12.75 -19.23 7.20
C GLY A 212 -12.03 -18.26 6.25
N SER A 213 -10.77 -18.53 5.92
CA SER A 213 -9.99 -17.73 4.96
C SER A 213 -10.51 -17.83 3.53
N ALA A 214 -11.16 -18.91 3.15
CA ALA A 214 -11.76 -19.10 1.82
C ALA A 214 -12.86 -18.06 1.50
N GLY A 215 -13.54 -17.53 2.53
CA GLY A 215 -14.55 -16.49 2.38
C GLY A 215 -14.01 -15.13 1.89
N PHE A 216 -12.68 -14.94 1.92
CA PHE A 216 -12.04 -13.74 1.37
C PHE A 216 -11.70 -13.84 -0.12
N ALA A 217 -11.78 -15.04 -0.70
CA ALA A 217 -11.41 -15.29 -2.10
C ALA A 217 -12.61 -15.17 -3.07
N ILE A 218 -13.81 -14.94 -2.52
CA ILE A 218 -15.07 -14.74 -3.25
C ILE A 218 -15.38 -13.27 -3.35
#